data_ff74e74e430f3508ce67b7d58a0972e8
#
_entry.id   ff74e74e430f3508ce67b7d58a0972e8
#
_cell.length_a   1.000
_cell.length_b   1.000
_cell.length_c   1.000
_cell.angle_alpha   90.00
_cell.angle_beta   90.00
_cell.angle_gamma   90.00
#
_symmetry.space_group_name_H-M   'P 1'
#
loop_
_entity.id
_entity.type
_entity.pdbx_description
1 polymer ?
#
loop_
_entity_poly.entity_id
_entity_poly.type
_entity_poly.pdbx_seq_one_letter_code
_entity_poly.pdbx_strand_id
1 'polypeptide(L)' 'NGVPEKESWRASFGLMVTIVWLYLEVLRLISILRNR' A
#
# COMPACT_ATOMS: atom_id res chain seq x y z
N ASN A 1 27.33 -6.67 3.35
CA ASN A 1 26.24 -5.92 3.29
C ASN A 1 25.84 -5.20 4.51
N GLY A 2 26.04 -3.98 4.64
CA GLY A 2 25.76 -3.23 5.81
C GLY A 2 24.29 -3.10 6.13
N VAL A 3 23.44 -3.28 5.17
CA VAL A 3 22.01 -3.08 5.37
C VAL A 3 21.38 -4.33 5.96
N PRO A 4 20.78 -4.22 7.14
CA PRO A 4 20.09 -5.37 7.73
C PRO A 4 18.90 -5.79 6.89
N GLU A 5 18.77 -7.05 6.70
CA GLU A 5 17.66 -7.57 5.92
C GLU A 5 16.33 -7.17 6.54
N LYS A 6 16.28 -7.11 7.86
CA LYS A 6 15.06 -6.75 8.54
C LYS A 6 14.61 -5.35 8.18
N GLU A 7 15.56 -4.44 8.10
CA GLU A 7 15.24 -3.06 7.77
C GLU A 7 14.75 -2.94 6.35
N SER A 8 15.41 -3.63 5.45
CA SER A 8 15.02 -3.58 4.04
C SER A 8 13.63 -4.19 3.86
N TRP A 9 13.39 -5.29 4.52
CA TRP A 9 12.09 -5.94 4.44
C TRP A 9 11.00 -5.06 5.00
N ARG A 10 11.30 -4.41 6.10
CA ARG A 10 10.31 -3.55 6.74
C ARG A 10 9.93 -2.39 5.82
N ALA A 11 10.91 -1.80 5.18
CA ALA A 11 10.64 -0.69 4.27
C ALA A 11 9.81 -1.15 3.09
N SER A 12 10.16 -2.29 2.52
CA SER A 12 9.42 -2.82 1.37
C SER A 12 8.01 -3.19 1.77
N PHE A 13 7.87 -3.80 2.93
CA PHE A 13 6.57 -4.21 3.41
C PHE A 13 5.68 -2.99 3.66
N GLY A 14 6.24 -1.96 4.26
CA GLY A 14 5.49 -0.75 4.52
C GLY A 14 5.03 -0.09 3.24
N LEU A 15 5.92 -0.06 2.26
CA LEU A 15 5.55 0.53 0.98
C LEU A 15 4.43 -0.27 0.32
N MET A 16 4.53 -1.58 0.37
CA MET A 16 3.52 -2.44 -0.22
C MET A 16 2.17 -2.21 0.46
N VAL A 17 2.17 -2.15 1.77
CA VAL A 17 0.94 -1.94 2.51
C VAL A 17 0.31 -0.59 2.14
N THR A 18 1.16 0.42 2.01
CA THR A 18 0.68 1.75 1.66
C THR A 18 0.04 1.75 0.27
N ILE A 19 0.69 1.09 -0.67
CA ILE A 19 0.17 1.02 -2.03
C ILE A 19 -1.16 0.30 -2.05
N VAL A 20 -1.24 -0.83 -1.36
CA VAL A 20 -2.48 -1.60 -1.31
C VAL A 20 -3.58 -0.78 -0.65
N TRP A 21 -3.24 -0.08 0.41
CA TRP A 21 -4.21 0.74 1.11
C TRP A 21 -4.76 1.82 0.20
N LEU A 22 -3.87 2.51 -0.50
CA LEU A 22 -4.29 3.56 -1.42
C LEU A 22 -5.14 2.99 -2.54
N TYR A 23 -4.74 1.84 -3.04
CA TYR A 23 -5.47 1.20 -4.11
C TYR A 23 -6.90 0.90 -3.69
N LEU A 24 -7.06 0.35 -2.51
CA LEU A 24 -8.38 0.01 -2.00
C LEU A 24 -9.22 1.25 -1.77
N GLU A 25 -8.59 2.33 -1.33
CA GLU A 25 -9.32 3.57 -1.10
C GLU A 25 -9.82 4.16 -2.41
N VAL A 26 -8.99 4.13 -3.43
CA VAL A 26 -9.39 4.64 -4.73
C VAL A 26 -10.52 3.79 -5.28
N LEU A 27 -10.41 2.49 -5.15
CA LEU A 27 -11.45 1.57 -5.61
C LEU A 27 -12.76 1.88 -4.91
N ARG A 28 -12.66 2.13 -3.63
CA ARG A 28 -13.85 2.43 -2.84
C ARG A 28 -14.52 3.72 -3.32
N LEU A 29 -13.72 4.73 -3.56
CA LEU A 29 -14.27 6.00 -4.02
C LEU A 29 -14.93 5.86 -5.37
N ILE A 30 -14.29 5.12 -6.26
CA ILE A 30 -14.86 4.88 -7.58
C ILE A 30 -16.17 4.13 -7.46
N SER A 31 -16.22 3.16 -6.59
CA SER A 31 -17.42 2.38 -6.38
C SER A 31 -18.57 3.27 -5.91
N ILE A 32 -18.27 4.18 -5.00
CA ILE A 32 -19.28 5.09 -4.49
C ILE A 32 -19.80 5.98 -5.60
N LEU A 33 -18.89 6.50 -6.40
CA LEU A 33 -19.28 7.39 -7.50
C LEU A 33 -20.15 6.66 -8.52
N ARG A 34 -19.80 5.41 -8.79
CA ARG A 34 -20.58 4.65 -9.76
C ARG A 34 -21.96 4.30 -9.22
N ASN A 35 -22.06 4.15 -7.92
CA ASN A 35 -23.32 3.77 -7.32
C ASN A 35 -24.24 4.95 -7.08
N ARG A 36 -23.73 6.13 -7.24
CA ARG A 36 -24.60 7.32 -7.06
C ARG A 36 -25.60 7.49 -8.21
#